data_29d9f96ac4ec80193617f73ebc9ec298
#
_entry.id   29d9f96ac4ec80193617f73ebc9ec298
#
_cell.length_a   1.000
_cell.length_b   1.000
_cell.length_c   1.000
_cell.angle_alpha   90.00
_cell.angle_beta   90.00
_cell.angle_gamma   90.00
#
_symmetry.space_group_name_H-M   'P 1'
#
loop_
_entity.id
_entity.type
_entity.pdbx_description
1 polymer ?
#
loop_
_entity_poly.entity_id
_entity_poly.type
_entity_poly.pdbx_seq_one_letter_code
_entity_poly.pdbx_strand_id
1 'polypeptide(L)'
;MANIGFISLGCAKNQVDCERMMYRVQEAGHTVKSDIVGSDVVVINTCGFIDSAKSEAIDYILQTAALKAEGLVGKILVTGCLSQRYQGDILKEMPEVDGILGTGSYTEIVPAIEKLLNGEQVVDFGSIDAPEVETGRIMTTAGHYAFIKIAEGCDNHCSYCVIPSLRGKYRSRQMDDVLYEARMLADSGVKELIVVAQDTSCYGTDLPGHKRLLPELLRKLCEIDGLHWIRVHYVYPDEIDDEFIQVMASEPKIVKYLDIPIQHCNSKILKLMNRRGDGEFLKALFARLRAGIPGLVIRTSLITGLPGEGEEEFAELCDFLREERLERVGAFAFSPEEGTPAAQMEHVDTDTAVKRAEIVEMLQSEIMDAYNAEKLGKTMEVLVDGYDEESGQFYGRTFADSPDIDGRVWIASDEPVHEGDFVMVKIDGCTDGDLCGYVVEEEA
;
A
#
# COMPACT_ATOMS: atom_id res chain seq x y z
N MET A 1 -7.31 -21.45 25.23
CA MET A 1 -6.24 -20.45 25.06
C MET A 1 -5.13 -21.13 24.26
N ALA A 2 -4.81 -20.60 23.10
CA ALA A 2 -3.81 -21.14 22.17
C ALA A 2 -2.86 -20.01 21.72
N ASN A 3 -1.66 -20.36 21.24
CA ASN A 3 -0.69 -19.45 20.68
C ASN A 3 -0.90 -19.35 19.16
N ILE A 4 -1.16 -18.17 18.65
CA ILE A 4 -1.43 -17.93 17.24
C ILE A 4 -0.35 -17.04 16.67
N GLY A 5 0.41 -17.57 15.70
CA GLY A 5 1.37 -16.82 14.92
C GLY A 5 0.73 -16.20 13.68
N PHE A 6 1.22 -15.04 13.26
CA PHE A 6 0.74 -14.37 12.05
C PHE A 6 1.91 -14.05 11.12
N ILE A 7 1.70 -14.27 9.83
CA ILE A 7 2.53 -13.80 8.72
C ILE A 7 1.64 -12.91 7.85
N SER A 8 2.01 -11.64 7.71
CA SER A 8 1.28 -10.67 6.90
C SER A 8 2.08 -10.31 5.65
N LEU A 9 1.53 -10.62 4.48
CA LEU A 9 2.17 -10.38 3.19
C LEU A 9 1.33 -9.41 2.35
N GLY A 10 2.00 -8.74 1.42
CA GLY A 10 1.36 -7.90 0.41
C GLY A 10 1.20 -6.44 0.83
N CYS A 11 0.08 -5.83 0.49
CA CYS A 11 -0.10 -4.38 0.56
C CYS A 11 -0.63 -3.89 1.93
N ALA A 12 -0.57 -2.57 2.15
CA ALA A 12 -1.07 -1.91 3.35
C ALA A 12 -2.53 -2.27 3.72
N LYS A 13 -3.42 -2.48 2.73
CA LYS A 13 -4.80 -2.90 2.99
C LYS A 13 -4.87 -4.30 3.58
N ASN A 14 -4.03 -5.22 3.07
CA ASN A 14 -3.91 -6.57 3.58
C ASN A 14 -3.32 -6.59 5.01
N GLN A 15 -2.37 -5.68 5.28
CA GLN A 15 -1.80 -5.50 6.62
C GLN A 15 -2.87 -5.06 7.62
N VAL A 16 -3.69 -4.06 7.28
CA VAL A 16 -4.81 -3.62 8.14
C VAL A 16 -5.78 -4.77 8.42
N ASP A 17 -6.10 -5.60 7.42
CA ASP A 17 -6.94 -6.79 7.62
C ASP A 17 -6.29 -7.79 8.59
N CYS A 18 -4.98 -8.00 8.48
CA CYS A 18 -4.22 -8.87 9.39
C CYS A 18 -4.25 -8.36 10.84
N GLU A 19 -4.02 -7.07 11.05
CA GLU A 19 -4.04 -6.43 12.36
C GLU A 19 -5.43 -6.49 13.03
N ARG A 20 -6.50 -6.39 12.24
CA ARG A 20 -7.87 -6.60 12.70
C ARG A 20 -8.13 -8.07 13.09
N MET A 21 -7.60 -9.03 12.32
CA MET A 21 -7.69 -10.45 12.68
C MET A 21 -6.91 -10.76 13.97
N MET A 22 -5.72 -10.21 14.13
CA MET A 22 -4.94 -10.33 15.37
C MET A 22 -5.71 -9.85 16.59
N TYR A 23 -6.35 -8.67 16.48
CA TYR A 23 -7.15 -8.11 17.56
C TYR A 23 -8.31 -9.04 17.95
N ARG A 24 -9.07 -9.56 16.98
CA ARG A 24 -10.16 -10.50 17.22
C ARG A 24 -9.71 -11.78 17.93
N VAL A 25 -8.55 -12.29 17.52
CA VAL A 25 -7.94 -13.48 18.13
C VAL A 25 -7.56 -13.21 19.59
N GLN A 26 -7.00 -12.04 19.88
CA GLN A 26 -6.66 -11.63 21.24
C GLN A 26 -7.90 -11.43 22.12
N GLU A 27 -8.95 -10.76 21.59
CA GLU A 27 -10.24 -10.57 22.29
C GLU A 27 -10.93 -11.91 22.62
N ALA A 28 -10.75 -12.94 21.78
CA ALA A 28 -11.24 -14.27 22.03
C ALA A 28 -10.43 -15.05 23.10
N GLY A 29 -9.38 -14.43 23.67
CA GLY A 29 -8.58 -15.01 24.74
C GLY A 29 -7.44 -15.90 24.26
N HIS A 30 -7.07 -15.85 22.97
CA HIS A 30 -5.85 -16.46 22.46
C HIS A 30 -4.65 -15.52 22.60
N THR A 31 -3.45 -16.04 22.49
CA THR A 31 -2.21 -15.24 22.51
C THR A 31 -1.70 -15.05 21.10
N VAL A 32 -1.58 -13.80 20.66
CA VAL A 32 -0.92 -13.45 19.40
C VAL A 32 0.60 -13.42 19.66
N LYS A 33 1.36 -14.12 18.80
CA LYS A 33 2.83 -14.21 18.90
C LYS A 33 3.50 -13.52 17.73
N SER A 34 4.61 -12.85 18.00
CA SER A 34 5.49 -12.27 16.97
C SER A 34 6.34 -13.33 16.26
N ASP A 35 6.73 -14.40 16.98
CA ASP A 35 7.44 -15.56 16.43
C ASP A 35 6.43 -16.68 16.17
N ILE A 36 6.46 -17.26 14.97
CA ILE A 36 5.57 -18.35 14.59
C ILE A 36 5.98 -19.70 15.20
N VAL A 37 7.23 -19.87 15.62
CA VAL A 37 7.72 -21.10 16.23
C VAL A 37 7.04 -21.33 17.59
N GLY A 38 6.51 -22.53 17.79
CA GLY A 38 5.73 -22.90 18.96
C GLY A 38 4.29 -22.37 18.93
N SER A 39 3.78 -21.95 17.76
CA SER A 39 2.38 -21.60 17.58
C SER A 39 1.52 -22.85 17.37
N ASP A 40 0.34 -22.86 18.00
CA ASP A 40 -0.67 -23.91 17.80
C ASP A 40 -1.33 -23.79 16.41
N VAL A 41 -1.49 -22.54 15.93
CA VAL A 41 -1.94 -22.19 14.58
C VAL A 41 -1.10 -21.05 14.04
N VAL A 42 -0.65 -21.14 12.79
CA VAL A 42 -0.06 -20.03 12.04
C VAL A 42 -1.06 -19.55 10.99
N VAL A 43 -1.41 -18.28 11.03
CA VAL A 43 -2.24 -17.61 10.05
C VAL A 43 -1.35 -16.88 9.05
N ILE A 44 -1.45 -17.24 7.77
CA ILE A 44 -0.70 -16.61 6.68
C ILE A 44 -1.67 -15.78 5.86
N ASN A 45 -1.60 -14.45 6.02
CA ASN A 45 -2.40 -13.50 5.25
C ASN A 45 -1.66 -13.16 3.96
N THR A 46 -2.17 -13.62 2.83
CA THR A 46 -1.47 -13.70 1.55
C THR A 46 -1.88 -12.64 0.55
N CYS A 47 -0.94 -12.26 -0.33
CA CYS A 47 -1.21 -11.51 -1.55
C CYS A 47 -1.40 -12.46 -2.74
N GLY A 48 -2.27 -12.09 -3.69
CA GLY A 48 -2.55 -12.88 -4.90
C GLY A 48 -2.72 -11.98 -6.13
N PHE A 49 -2.13 -10.78 -6.10
CA PHE A 49 -2.35 -9.76 -7.12
C PHE A 49 -1.44 -9.93 -8.34
N ILE A 50 -0.15 -10.14 -8.15
CA ILE A 50 0.85 -10.33 -9.22
C ILE A 50 1.67 -11.60 -8.95
N ASP A 51 2.35 -12.11 -9.99
CA ASP A 51 3.09 -13.38 -9.90
C ASP A 51 4.16 -13.39 -8.82
N SER A 52 4.94 -12.31 -8.66
CA SER A 52 5.96 -12.22 -7.61
C SER A 52 5.37 -12.34 -6.20
N ALA A 53 4.25 -11.66 -5.94
CA ALA A 53 3.56 -11.73 -4.65
C ALA A 53 2.89 -13.10 -4.40
N LYS A 54 2.47 -13.80 -5.47
CA LYS A 54 1.99 -15.18 -5.38
C LYS A 54 3.12 -16.14 -5.03
N SER A 55 4.28 -15.99 -5.68
CA SER A 55 5.48 -16.79 -5.39
C SER A 55 5.94 -16.60 -3.95
N GLU A 56 6.03 -15.36 -3.48
CA GLU A 56 6.35 -15.05 -2.09
C GLU A 56 5.37 -15.73 -1.12
N ALA A 57 4.07 -15.64 -1.37
CA ALA A 57 3.06 -16.26 -0.51
C ALA A 57 3.18 -17.79 -0.48
N ILE A 58 3.45 -18.44 -1.62
CA ILE A 58 3.67 -19.87 -1.71
C ILE A 58 4.94 -20.26 -0.94
N ASP A 59 6.01 -19.51 -1.08
CA ASP A 59 7.28 -19.78 -0.37
C ASP A 59 7.09 -19.73 1.16
N TYR A 60 6.36 -18.75 1.68
CA TYR A 60 6.04 -18.69 3.11
C TYR A 60 5.16 -19.83 3.58
N ILE A 61 4.19 -20.28 2.77
CA ILE A 61 3.37 -21.44 3.08
C ILE A 61 4.25 -22.71 3.16
N LEU A 62 5.14 -22.92 2.19
CA LEU A 62 6.04 -24.07 2.15
C LEU A 62 7.07 -24.06 3.30
N GLN A 63 7.63 -22.90 3.63
CA GLN A 63 8.52 -22.75 4.79
C GLN A 63 7.78 -23.09 6.10
N THR A 64 6.54 -22.60 6.26
CA THR A 64 5.71 -22.92 7.43
C THR A 64 5.34 -24.39 7.48
N ALA A 65 5.10 -25.02 6.31
CA ALA A 65 4.85 -26.45 6.19
C ALA A 65 6.05 -27.30 6.62
N ALA A 66 7.27 -26.86 6.29
CA ALA A 66 8.49 -27.50 6.78
C ALA A 66 8.59 -27.45 8.33
N LEU A 67 8.33 -26.28 8.92
CA LEU A 67 8.30 -26.13 10.39
C LEU A 67 7.21 -27.02 11.03
N LYS A 68 6.06 -27.17 10.37
CA LYS A 68 4.99 -28.08 10.83
C LYS A 68 5.43 -29.54 10.78
N ALA A 69 6.15 -29.96 9.73
CA ALA A 69 6.67 -31.31 9.62
C ALA A 69 7.71 -31.63 10.71
N GLU A 70 8.44 -30.63 11.17
CA GLU A 70 9.39 -30.71 12.32
C GLU A 70 8.68 -30.66 13.69
N GLY A 71 7.37 -30.42 13.72
CA GLY A 71 6.59 -30.29 14.95
C GLY A 71 6.78 -28.96 15.69
N LEU A 72 7.35 -27.96 15.03
CA LEU A 72 7.58 -26.61 15.57
C LEU A 72 6.35 -25.71 15.42
N VAL A 73 5.41 -26.06 14.53
CA VAL A 73 4.13 -25.39 14.30
C VAL A 73 3.01 -26.42 14.26
N GLY A 74 1.84 -26.10 14.81
CA GLY A 74 0.69 -27.01 14.87
C GLY A 74 -0.10 -27.07 13.60
N LYS A 75 -0.83 -26.00 13.25
CA LYS A 75 -1.76 -25.90 12.12
C LYS A 75 -1.43 -24.71 11.25
N ILE A 76 -1.81 -24.76 9.96
CA ILE A 76 -1.64 -23.69 8.97
C ILE A 76 -3.00 -23.26 8.45
N LEU A 77 -3.32 -21.98 8.63
CA LEU A 77 -4.50 -21.30 8.08
C LEU A 77 -4.06 -20.25 7.07
N VAL A 78 -4.44 -20.42 5.82
CA VAL A 78 -4.14 -19.44 4.76
C VAL A 78 -5.34 -18.54 4.53
N THR A 79 -5.14 -17.23 4.47
CA THR A 79 -6.18 -16.24 4.19
C THR A 79 -5.66 -15.18 3.20
N GLY A 80 -6.53 -14.24 2.81
CA GLY A 80 -6.17 -13.12 1.95
C GLY A 80 -6.46 -13.34 0.47
N CYS A 81 -5.78 -12.54 -0.38
CA CYS A 81 -6.10 -12.50 -1.81
C CYS A 81 -5.74 -13.79 -2.56
N LEU A 82 -4.65 -14.49 -2.17
CA LEU A 82 -4.28 -15.76 -2.80
C LEU A 82 -5.33 -16.83 -2.52
N SER A 83 -5.77 -16.95 -1.26
CA SER A 83 -6.80 -17.93 -0.90
C SER A 83 -8.14 -17.62 -1.57
N GLN A 84 -8.53 -16.35 -1.64
CA GLN A 84 -9.74 -15.93 -2.37
C GLN A 84 -9.67 -16.29 -3.85
N ARG A 85 -8.50 -16.15 -4.46
CA ARG A 85 -8.31 -16.39 -5.90
C ARG A 85 -8.37 -17.87 -6.27
N TYR A 86 -7.63 -18.70 -5.53
CA TYR A 86 -7.43 -20.12 -5.87
C TYR A 86 -8.29 -21.10 -5.06
N GLN A 87 -8.91 -20.60 -3.99
CA GLN A 87 -9.88 -21.36 -3.20
C GLN A 87 -9.43 -22.79 -2.88
N GLY A 88 -10.28 -23.78 -3.16
CA GLY A 88 -10.00 -25.17 -2.86
C GLY A 88 -8.80 -25.80 -3.60
N ASP A 89 -8.23 -25.13 -4.61
CA ASP A 89 -7.05 -25.63 -5.30
C ASP A 89 -5.81 -25.54 -4.40
N ILE A 90 -5.75 -24.55 -3.48
CA ILE A 90 -4.67 -24.47 -2.47
C ILE A 90 -4.57 -25.77 -1.65
N LEU A 91 -5.70 -26.31 -1.18
CA LEU A 91 -5.68 -27.54 -0.38
C LEU A 91 -5.32 -28.79 -1.19
N LYS A 92 -5.52 -28.77 -2.52
CA LYS A 92 -5.13 -29.87 -3.40
C LYS A 92 -3.63 -29.86 -3.69
N GLU A 93 -3.09 -28.69 -3.99
CA GLU A 93 -1.69 -28.49 -4.36
C GLU A 93 -0.76 -28.42 -3.13
N MET A 94 -1.29 -27.98 -1.98
CA MET A 94 -0.56 -27.83 -0.72
C MET A 94 -1.34 -28.53 0.41
N PRO A 95 -1.29 -29.87 0.48
CA PRO A 95 -2.06 -30.66 1.46
C PRO A 95 -1.61 -30.44 2.92
N GLU A 96 -0.49 -29.75 3.15
CA GLU A 96 0.01 -29.37 4.47
C GLU A 96 -0.85 -28.26 5.10
N VAL A 97 -1.61 -27.49 4.31
CA VAL A 97 -2.52 -26.43 4.76
C VAL A 97 -3.76 -27.08 5.40
N ASP A 98 -4.06 -26.71 6.64
CA ASP A 98 -5.21 -27.26 7.37
C ASP A 98 -6.50 -26.48 7.13
N GLY A 99 -6.41 -25.21 6.73
CA GLY A 99 -7.59 -24.40 6.46
C GLY A 99 -7.34 -23.21 5.58
N ILE A 100 -8.41 -22.74 4.93
CA ILE A 100 -8.41 -21.55 4.07
C ILE A 100 -9.60 -20.65 4.37
N LEU A 101 -9.34 -19.34 4.40
CA LEU A 101 -10.36 -18.29 4.49
C LEU A 101 -10.25 -17.34 3.30
N GLY A 102 -11.38 -16.97 2.70
CA GLY A 102 -11.44 -15.91 1.70
C GLY A 102 -11.38 -14.50 2.29
N THR A 103 -11.25 -13.50 1.44
CA THR A 103 -11.27 -12.09 1.83
C THR A 103 -12.61 -11.63 2.42
N GLY A 104 -13.72 -12.32 2.10
CA GLY A 104 -15.03 -12.09 2.69
C GLY A 104 -15.24 -12.76 4.05
N SER A 105 -14.25 -13.50 4.59
CA SER A 105 -14.37 -14.30 5.81
C SER A 105 -13.44 -13.87 6.93
N TYR A 106 -12.88 -12.67 6.91
CA TYR A 106 -11.97 -12.20 7.98
C TYR A 106 -12.62 -12.19 9.37
N THR A 107 -13.92 -12.00 9.42
CA THR A 107 -14.68 -12.05 10.68
C THR A 107 -14.74 -13.43 11.29
N GLU A 108 -14.58 -14.48 10.48
CA GLU A 108 -14.64 -15.89 10.87
C GLU A 108 -13.28 -16.45 11.35
N ILE A 109 -12.28 -15.58 11.54
CA ILE A 109 -10.93 -16.01 11.94
C ILE A 109 -10.91 -16.80 13.25
N VAL A 110 -11.70 -16.39 14.27
CA VAL A 110 -11.75 -17.06 15.56
C VAL A 110 -12.44 -18.42 15.45
N PRO A 111 -13.68 -18.56 14.92
CA PRO A 111 -14.29 -19.86 14.67
C PRO A 111 -13.43 -20.81 13.82
N ALA A 112 -12.70 -20.26 12.83
CA ALA A 112 -11.79 -21.05 12.01
C ALA A 112 -10.64 -21.64 12.82
N ILE A 113 -9.98 -20.83 13.64
CA ILE A 113 -8.91 -21.27 14.53
C ILE A 113 -9.41 -22.35 15.49
N GLU A 114 -10.58 -22.14 16.11
CA GLU A 114 -11.17 -23.11 17.06
C GLU A 114 -11.46 -24.47 16.39
N LYS A 115 -11.99 -24.47 15.15
CA LYS A 115 -12.19 -25.71 14.38
C LYS A 115 -10.86 -26.42 14.09
N LEU A 116 -9.83 -25.69 13.65
CA LEU A 116 -8.51 -26.25 13.38
C LEU A 116 -7.88 -26.88 14.63
N LEU A 117 -8.03 -26.24 15.79
CA LEU A 117 -7.55 -26.76 17.08
C LEU A 117 -8.27 -28.06 17.48
N ASN A 118 -9.53 -28.22 17.06
CA ASN A 118 -10.31 -29.44 17.24
C ASN A 118 -10.04 -30.53 16.18
N GLY A 119 -9.12 -30.27 15.23
CA GLY A 119 -8.74 -31.21 14.18
C GLY A 119 -9.68 -31.21 12.95
N GLU A 120 -10.55 -30.23 12.83
CA GLU A 120 -11.44 -30.05 11.71
C GLU A 120 -10.76 -29.24 10.61
N GLN A 121 -10.95 -29.60 9.34
CA GLN A 121 -10.50 -28.77 8.21
C GLN A 121 -11.47 -27.59 8.02
N VAL A 122 -10.91 -26.43 7.65
CA VAL A 122 -11.70 -25.20 7.46
C VAL A 122 -11.63 -24.75 6.00
N VAL A 123 -12.78 -24.48 5.41
CA VAL A 123 -12.93 -23.85 4.08
C VAL A 123 -14.10 -22.86 4.19
N ASP A 124 -13.79 -21.56 4.15
CA ASP A 124 -14.83 -20.54 4.23
C ASP A 124 -14.52 -19.36 3.29
N PHE A 125 -15.48 -19.06 2.40
CA PHE A 125 -15.42 -17.97 1.42
C PHE A 125 -16.71 -17.14 1.50
N GLY A 126 -16.85 -16.38 2.56
CA GLY A 126 -17.96 -15.45 2.74
C GLY A 126 -18.10 -14.44 1.58
N SER A 127 -19.15 -13.67 1.59
CA SER A 127 -19.37 -12.68 0.53
C SER A 127 -18.29 -11.62 0.53
N ILE A 128 -17.59 -11.47 -0.61
CA ILE A 128 -16.61 -10.38 -0.82
C ILE A 128 -17.27 -8.99 -0.85
N ASP A 129 -18.60 -8.93 -0.99
CA ASP A 129 -19.40 -7.70 -0.94
C ASP A 129 -20.00 -7.45 0.45
N ALA A 130 -19.65 -8.26 1.47
CA ALA A 130 -20.12 -8.02 2.83
C ALA A 130 -19.63 -6.64 3.34
N PRO A 131 -20.45 -5.95 4.13
CA PRO A 131 -20.03 -4.72 4.79
C PRO A 131 -18.80 -4.95 5.66
N GLU A 132 -17.90 -3.95 5.72
CA GLU A 132 -16.81 -3.97 6.68
C GLU A 132 -17.35 -4.04 8.10
N VAL A 133 -16.72 -4.88 8.93
CA VAL A 133 -17.06 -4.99 10.34
C VAL A 133 -16.01 -4.27 11.16
N GLU A 134 -16.43 -3.20 11.82
CA GLU A 134 -15.53 -2.41 12.64
C GLU A 134 -15.04 -3.21 13.85
N THR A 135 -13.76 -3.08 14.12
CA THR A 135 -13.07 -3.77 15.23
C THR A 135 -11.79 -3.01 15.58
N GLY A 136 -11.19 -3.29 16.73
CA GLY A 136 -9.86 -2.82 17.08
C GLY A 136 -8.77 -3.43 16.20
N ARG A 137 -7.53 -2.98 16.41
CA ARG A 137 -6.33 -3.43 15.69
C ARG A 137 -5.18 -3.68 16.66
N ILE A 138 -4.32 -4.64 16.31
CA ILE A 138 -2.97 -4.76 16.88
C ILE A 138 -2.01 -4.25 15.82
N MET A 139 -1.38 -3.11 16.10
CA MET A 139 -0.47 -2.48 15.16
C MET A 139 0.76 -3.33 14.88
N THR A 140 1.12 -3.45 13.60
CA THR A 140 2.33 -4.16 13.14
C THR A 140 3.31 -3.23 12.41
N THR A 141 2.91 -1.97 12.17
CA THR A 141 3.83 -0.91 11.74
C THR A 141 4.69 -0.44 12.91
N ALA A 142 5.75 0.29 12.62
CA ALA A 142 6.43 1.11 13.62
C ALA A 142 5.40 2.05 14.30
N GLY A 143 5.52 2.24 15.61
CA GLY A 143 4.49 2.89 16.42
C GLY A 143 4.14 4.34 16.04
N HIS A 144 4.95 4.98 15.21
CA HIS A 144 4.82 6.39 14.81
C HIS A 144 4.02 6.60 13.51
N TYR A 145 3.77 5.56 12.69
CA TYR A 145 2.90 5.68 11.53
C TYR A 145 1.91 4.53 11.45
N ALA A 146 0.78 4.77 10.77
CA ALA A 146 -0.24 3.75 10.55
C ALA A 146 -0.98 3.95 9.22
N PHE A 147 -1.35 2.84 8.60
CA PHE A 147 -2.31 2.88 7.50
C PHE A 147 -3.73 2.89 8.05
N ILE A 148 -4.62 3.69 7.46
CA ILE A 148 -6.05 3.66 7.74
C ILE A 148 -6.81 3.32 6.47
N LYS A 149 -7.51 2.20 6.47
CA LYS A 149 -8.33 1.76 5.34
C LYS A 149 -9.69 2.46 5.44
N ILE A 150 -10.04 3.29 4.44
CA ILE A 150 -11.29 4.06 4.43
C ILE A 150 -12.40 3.42 3.58
N ALA A 151 -12.05 2.50 2.71
CA ALA A 151 -12.97 1.74 1.86
C ALA A 151 -12.35 0.40 1.45
N GLU A 152 -13.18 -0.51 0.94
CA GLU A 152 -12.80 -1.82 0.42
C GLU A 152 -13.44 -2.05 -0.95
N GLY A 153 -12.74 -2.78 -1.84
CA GLY A 153 -13.22 -3.11 -3.18
C GLY A 153 -12.97 -1.99 -4.20
N CYS A 154 -13.30 -2.25 -5.47
CA CYS A 154 -13.08 -1.30 -6.55
C CYS A 154 -14.02 -1.55 -7.73
N ASP A 155 -14.62 -0.49 -8.27
CA ASP A 155 -15.55 -0.55 -9.41
C ASP A 155 -14.93 -0.04 -10.73
N ASN A 156 -13.61 0.22 -10.77
CA ASN A 156 -12.94 0.75 -11.97
C ASN A 156 -12.80 -0.26 -13.12
N HIS A 157 -12.82 -1.57 -12.83
CA HIS A 157 -12.75 -2.66 -13.83
C HIS A 157 -11.63 -2.49 -14.87
N CYS A 158 -10.43 -2.07 -14.45
CA CYS A 158 -9.26 -2.03 -15.33
C CYS A 158 -8.98 -3.41 -15.92
N SER A 159 -8.70 -3.49 -17.23
CA SER A 159 -8.63 -4.76 -17.97
C SER A 159 -7.54 -5.74 -17.46
N TYR A 160 -6.51 -5.24 -16.79
CA TYR A 160 -5.42 -6.03 -16.21
C TYR A 160 -5.64 -6.43 -14.74
N CYS A 161 -6.72 -5.94 -14.10
CA CYS A 161 -6.83 -5.96 -12.63
C CYS A 161 -7.80 -7.04 -12.14
N VAL A 162 -7.37 -7.85 -11.18
CA VAL A 162 -8.17 -8.88 -10.52
C VAL A 162 -8.89 -8.41 -9.25
N ILE A 163 -8.64 -7.18 -8.80
CA ILE A 163 -9.17 -6.67 -7.51
C ILE A 163 -10.68 -6.79 -7.38
N PRO A 164 -11.51 -6.44 -8.39
CA PRO A 164 -12.96 -6.58 -8.26
C PRO A 164 -13.42 -8.02 -7.95
N SER A 165 -12.72 -9.03 -8.47
CA SER A 165 -13.02 -10.44 -8.19
C SER A 165 -12.51 -10.94 -6.83
N LEU A 166 -11.54 -10.23 -6.24
CA LEU A 166 -10.93 -10.59 -4.96
C LEU A 166 -11.52 -9.82 -3.77
N ARG A 167 -11.87 -8.56 -3.98
CA ARG A 167 -12.26 -7.61 -2.94
C ARG A 167 -13.69 -7.07 -3.11
N GLY A 168 -14.37 -7.45 -4.20
CA GLY A 168 -15.74 -7.08 -4.48
C GLY A 168 -15.94 -5.64 -4.91
N LYS A 169 -17.19 -5.19 -4.82
CA LYS A 169 -17.62 -3.83 -5.14
C LYS A 169 -17.06 -2.83 -4.15
N TYR A 170 -16.95 -1.58 -4.60
CA TYR A 170 -16.51 -0.48 -3.75
C TYR A 170 -17.46 -0.26 -2.57
N ARG A 171 -16.92 -0.21 -1.36
CA ARG A 171 -17.66 -0.01 -0.10
C ARG A 171 -16.88 0.92 0.82
N SER A 172 -17.41 2.13 1.03
CA SER A 172 -16.88 3.09 1.99
C SER A 172 -17.21 2.70 3.42
N ARG A 173 -16.28 2.88 4.33
CA ARG A 173 -16.57 2.88 5.77
C ARG A 173 -17.33 4.15 6.14
N GLN A 174 -18.12 4.10 7.21
CA GLN A 174 -18.77 5.29 7.73
C GLN A 174 -17.69 6.28 8.24
N MET A 175 -17.91 7.58 7.98
CA MET A 175 -16.95 8.62 8.35
C MET A 175 -16.65 8.62 9.85
N ASP A 176 -17.67 8.45 10.70
CA ASP A 176 -17.51 8.45 12.14
C ASP A 176 -16.64 7.28 12.63
N ASP A 177 -16.73 6.11 11.98
CA ASP A 177 -15.91 4.95 12.31
C ASP A 177 -14.45 5.17 11.91
N VAL A 178 -14.20 5.77 10.73
CA VAL A 178 -12.85 6.15 10.29
C VAL A 178 -12.24 7.17 11.25
N LEU A 179 -12.99 8.20 11.64
CA LEU A 179 -12.53 9.22 12.58
C LEU A 179 -12.30 8.66 13.98
N TYR A 180 -13.12 7.71 14.42
CA TYR A 180 -12.91 7.02 15.69
C TYR A 180 -11.59 6.23 15.68
N GLU A 181 -11.36 5.42 14.66
CA GLU A 181 -10.10 4.67 14.51
C GLU A 181 -8.90 5.61 14.43
N ALA A 182 -8.98 6.71 13.67
CA ALA A 182 -7.90 7.69 13.55
C ALA A 182 -7.54 8.34 14.91
N ARG A 183 -8.53 8.64 15.77
CA ARG A 183 -8.27 9.15 17.12
C ARG A 183 -7.59 8.10 18.00
N MET A 184 -8.04 6.85 17.94
CA MET A 184 -7.41 5.76 18.70
C MET A 184 -5.95 5.55 18.29
N LEU A 185 -5.64 5.66 16.98
CA LEU A 185 -4.29 5.59 16.47
C LEU A 185 -3.43 6.77 16.98
N ALA A 186 -3.95 8.00 16.91
CA ALA A 186 -3.28 9.18 17.43
C ALA A 186 -3.01 9.08 18.94
N ASP A 187 -3.99 8.63 19.71
CA ASP A 187 -3.87 8.41 21.17
C ASP A 187 -2.83 7.32 21.51
N SER A 188 -2.59 6.38 20.61
CA SER A 188 -1.55 5.35 20.76
C SER A 188 -0.14 5.83 20.36
N GLY A 189 0.01 7.06 19.85
CA GLY A 189 1.30 7.65 19.52
C GLY A 189 1.61 7.77 18.02
N VAL A 190 0.66 7.37 17.15
CA VAL A 190 0.83 7.53 15.69
C VAL A 190 0.94 9.02 15.33
N LYS A 191 1.98 9.37 14.60
CA LYS A 191 2.29 10.72 14.12
C LYS A 191 1.90 10.91 12.66
N GLU A 192 2.10 9.89 11.81
CA GLU A 192 1.73 9.90 10.41
C GLU A 192 0.58 8.92 10.15
N LEU A 193 -0.53 9.44 9.59
CA LEU A 193 -1.68 8.64 9.18
C LEU A 193 -1.71 8.53 7.65
N ILE A 194 -1.65 7.31 7.12
CA ILE A 194 -1.64 7.05 5.69
C ILE A 194 -3.00 6.50 5.28
N VAL A 195 -3.76 7.32 4.54
CA VAL A 195 -5.12 7.00 4.09
C VAL A 195 -5.06 6.11 2.85
N VAL A 196 -5.65 4.92 2.94
CA VAL A 196 -5.61 3.91 1.88
C VAL A 196 -6.99 3.33 1.56
N ALA A 197 -7.19 3.01 0.29
CA ALA A 197 -8.24 2.14 -0.25
C ALA A 197 -7.73 1.54 -1.56
N GLN A 198 -8.52 0.76 -2.29
CA GLN A 198 -8.17 0.41 -3.67
C GLN A 198 -8.33 1.62 -4.62
N ASP A 199 -9.22 2.54 -4.27
CA ASP A 199 -9.42 3.85 -4.87
C ASP A 199 -9.93 4.81 -3.80
N THR A 200 -9.05 5.65 -3.27
CA THR A 200 -9.40 6.60 -2.20
C THR A 200 -10.27 7.75 -2.69
N SER A 201 -10.15 8.11 -3.98
CA SER A 201 -10.87 9.23 -4.58
C SER A 201 -12.39 9.02 -4.63
N CYS A 202 -12.85 7.76 -4.62
CA CYS A 202 -14.28 7.42 -4.63
C CYS A 202 -14.94 7.43 -3.25
N TYR A 203 -14.22 7.76 -2.17
CA TYR A 203 -14.77 7.69 -0.81
C TYR A 203 -16.07 8.47 -0.65
N GLY A 204 -17.12 7.78 -0.18
CA GLY A 204 -18.45 8.31 0.08
C GLY A 204 -19.45 8.19 -1.08
N THR A 205 -19.00 7.87 -2.31
CA THR A 205 -19.90 7.81 -3.48
C THR A 205 -20.98 6.72 -3.39
N ASP A 206 -20.73 5.68 -2.64
CA ASP A 206 -21.66 4.57 -2.36
C ASP A 206 -22.50 4.80 -1.09
N LEU A 207 -22.15 5.81 -0.28
CA LEU A 207 -22.90 6.17 0.92
C LEU A 207 -24.17 6.99 0.55
N PRO A 208 -25.14 7.13 1.49
CA PRO A 208 -26.35 7.93 1.26
C PRO A 208 -26.00 9.36 0.84
N GLY A 209 -26.54 9.80 -0.29
CA GLY A 209 -26.28 11.11 -0.89
C GLY A 209 -25.28 11.06 -2.06
N HIS A 210 -24.59 9.95 -2.28
CA HIS A 210 -23.70 9.70 -3.41
C HIS A 210 -22.71 10.85 -3.70
N LYS A 211 -22.06 11.36 -2.65
CA LYS A 211 -21.10 12.46 -2.71
C LYS A 211 -19.67 11.94 -2.51
N ARG A 212 -18.72 12.58 -3.15
CA ARG A 212 -17.30 12.41 -2.80
C ARG A 212 -17.04 13.08 -1.47
N LEU A 213 -16.72 12.29 -0.46
CA LEU A 213 -16.52 12.76 0.90
C LEU A 213 -15.04 12.80 1.31
N LEU A 214 -14.11 12.43 0.42
CA LEU A 214 -12.69 12.45 0.75
C LEU A 214 -12.19 13.83 1.21
N PRO A 215 -12.52 14.96 0.55
CA PRO A 215 -12.11 16.27 1.03
C PRO A 215 -12.63 16.59 2.43
N GLU A 216 -13.89 16.25 2.72
CA GLU A 216 -14.48 16.44 4.05
C GLU A 216 -13.80 15.57 5.11
N LEU A 217 -13.56 14.29 4.79
CA LEU A 217 -12.84 13.37 5.68
C LEU A 217 -11.45 13.89 6.01
N LEU A 218 -10.70 14.35 5.01
CA LEU A 218 -9.35 14.87 5.20
C LEU A 218 -9.31 16.10 6.12
N ARG A 219 -10.25 17.06 5.97
CA ARG A 219 -10.36 18.19 6.89
C ARG A 219 -10.59 17.73 8.33
N LYS A 220 -11.51 16.78 8.54
CA LYS A 220 -11.80 16.25 9.88
C LYS A 220 -10.64 15.44 10.48
N LEU A 221 -9.88 14.73 9.66
CA LEU A 221 -8.66 14.06 10.11
C LEU A 221 -7.60 15.08 10.57
N CYS A 222 -7.50 16.24 9.90
CA CYS A 222 -6.60 17.33 10.30
C CYS A 222 -6.95 17.94 11.66
N GLU A 223 -8.21 17.85 12.11
CA GLU A 223 -8.67 18.31 13.42
C GLU A 223 -8.21 17.41 14.58
N ILE A 224 -7.71 16.20 14.28
CA ILE A 224 -7.29 15.24 15.32
C ILE A 224 -5.94 15.68 15.89
N ASP A 225 -5.92 15.92 17.22
CA ASP A 225 -4.68 16.16 17.94
C ASP A 225 -3.77 14.93 17.92
N GLY A 226 -2.45 15.15 17.97
CA GLY A 226 -1.44 14.06 17.94
C GLY A 226 -1.01 13.64 16.53
N LEU A 227 -1.85 13.76 15.51
CA LEU A 227 -1.43 13.56 14.12
C LEU A 227 -0.62 14.78 13.64
N HIS A 228 0.54 14.53 13.06
CA HIS A 228 1.41 15.54 12.46
C HIS A 228 1.32 15.48 10.92
N TRP A 229 1.40 14.29 10.33
CA TRP A 229 1.27 14.09 8.90
C TRP A 229 0.05 13.23 8.54
N ILE A 230 -0.63 13.62 7.46
CA ILE A 230 -1.68 12.84 6.80
C ILE A 230 -1.29 12.68 5.34
N ARG A 231 -1.12 11.44 4.91
CA ARG A 231 -0.76 11.08 3.54
C ARG A 231 -1.91 10.39 2.85
N VAL A 232 -2.08 10.61 1.54
CA VAL A 232 -3.16 10.00 0.74
C VAL A 232 -2.56 9.16 -0.37
N HIS A 233 -2.91 7.89 -0.41
CA HIS A 233 -2.49 6.96 -1.47
C HIS A 233 -3.64 6.54 -2.36
N TYR A 234 -3.32 6.06 -3.57
CA TYR A 234 -4.24 5.43 -4.53
C TYR A 234 -5.38 6.34 -4.98
N VAL A 235 -5.02 7.55 -5.43
CA VAL A 235 -5.98 8.51 -5.99
C VAL A 235 -6.13 8.29 -7.49
N TYR A 236 -7.35 8.09 -7.97
CA TYR A 236 -7.59 7.88 -9.40
C TYR A 236 -7.58 9.23 -10.15
N PRO A 237 -6.89 9.36 -11.31
CA PRO A 237 -6.62 10.66 -11.93
C PRO A 237 -7.86 11.49 -12.28
N ASP A 238 -8.91 10.86 -12.83
CA ASP A 238 -10.11 11.55 -13.29
C ASP A 238 -11.12 11.87 -12.18
N GLU A 239 -10.85 11.43 -10.96
CA GLU A 239 -11.66 11.73 -9.78
C GLU A 239 -11.13 12.93 -8.97
N ILE A 240 -10.03 13.55 -9.40
CA ILE A 240 -9.40 14.70 -8.73
C ILE A 240 -10.12 15.99 -9.14
N ASP A 241 -10.86 16.59 -8.21
CA ASP A 241 -11.57 17.85 -8.38
C ASP A 241 -10.88 19.04 -7.70
N ASP A 242 -11.42 20.24 -7.91
CA ASP A 242 -10.84 21.47 -7.36
C ASP A 242 -10.99 21.54 -5.84
N GLU A 243 -12.02 20.92 -5.25
CA GLU A 243 -12.17 20.86 -3.79
C GLU A 243 -11.07 20.02 -3.16
N PHE A 244 -10.76 18.85 -3.74
CA PHE A 244 -9.66 18.02 -3.30
C PHE A 244 -8.32 18.75 -3.38
N ILE A 245 -8.04 19.44 -4.52
CA ILE A 245 -6.81 20.23 -4.70
C ILE A 245 -6.71 21.32 -3.62
N GLN A 246 -7.82 22.02 -3.35
CA GLN A 246 -7.85 23.06 -2.33
C GLN A 246 -7.54 22.51 -0.94
N VAL A 247 -8.11 21.37 -0.56
CA VAL A 247 -7.85 20.75 0.74
C VAL A 247 -6.39 20.33 0.86
N MET A 248 -5.86 19.65 -0.18
CA MET A 248 -4.45 19.27 -0.22
C MET A 248 -3.52 20.48 -0.08
N ALA A 249 -3.88 21.64 -0.65
CA ALA A 249 -3.08 22.84 -0.59
C ALA A 249 -3.16 23.56 0.77
N SER A 250 -4.38 23.67 1.35
CA SER A 250 -4.65 24.52 2.49
C SER A 250 -4.40 23.87 3.85
N GLU A 251 -4.55 22.56 3.96
CA GLU A 251 -4.39 21.84 5.22
C GLU A 251 -2.91 21.57 5.53
N PRO A 252 -2.36 22.08 6.65
CA PRO A 252 -0.93 21.98 6.94
C PRO A 252 -0.49 20.56 7.29
N LYS A 253 -1.36 19.74 7.91
CA LYS A 253 -1.06 18.35 8.25
C LYS A 253 -1.06 17.42 7.04
N ILE A 254 -1.68 17.82 5.92
CA ILE A 254 -1.67 17.00 4.71
C ILE A 254 -0.34 17.20 3.99
N VAL A 255 0.46 16.14 3.93
CA VAL A 255 1.73 16.16 3.21
C VAL A 255 1.50 16.42 1.73
N LYS A 256 2.37 17.22 1.11
CA LYS A 256 2.26 17.58 -0.31
C LYS A 256 2.83 16.44 -1.18
N TYR A 257 2.19 15.28 -1.07
CA TYR A 257 2.52 14.04 -1.75
C TYR A 257 1.21 13.36 -2.20
N LEU A 258 1.14 12.95 -3.47
CA LEU A 258 0.01 12.23 -4.03
C LEU A 258 0.47 11.02 -4.83
N ASP A 259 -0.06 9.85 -4.47
CA ASP A 259 0.09 8.62 -5.24
C ASP A 259 -1.08 8.49 -6.23
N ILE A 260 -0.76 8.69 -7.52
CA ILE A 260 -1.71 8.70 -8.64
C ILE A 260 -1.28 7.63 -9.66
N PRO A 261 -1.71 6.37 -9.52
CA PRO A 261 -1.28 5.29 -10.42
C PRO A 261 -1.89 5.46 -11.81
N ILE A 262 -1.13 6.04 -12.75
CA ILE A 262 -1.59 6.26 -14.15
C ILE A 262 -1.48 5.00 -15.00
N GLN A 263 -0.53 4.12 -14.69
CA GLN A 263 -0.21 2.87 -15.35
C GLN A 263 0.45 3.03 -16.74
N HIS A 264 0.00 3.95 -17.57
CA HIS A 264 0.55 4.33 -18.87
C HIS A 264 0.08 5.74 -19.25
N CYS A 265 0.73 6.40 -20.23
CA CYS A 265 0.30 7.71 -20.76
C CYS A 265 -0.34 7.63 -22.15
N ASN A 266 -0.03 6.59 -22.95
CA ASN A 266 -0.52 6.49 -24.32
C ASN A 266 -2.04 6.23 -24.35
N SER A 267 -2.76 7.04 -25.14
CA SER A 267 -4.23 7.03 -25.21
C SER A 267 -4.81 5.70 -25.71
N LYS A 268 -4.14 5.00 -26.63
CA LYS A 268 -4.55 3.68 -27.13
C LYS A 268 -4.45 2.64 -26.02
N ILE A 269 -3.34 2.63 -25.26
CA ILE A 269 -3.12 1.70 -24.16
C ILE A 269 -4.11 1.94 -23.03
N LEU A 270 -4.29 3.19 -22.60
CA LEU A 270 -5.26 3.54 -21.57
C LEU A 270 -6.67 3.06 -21.93
N LYS A 271 -7.09 3.26 -23.18
CA LYS A 271 -8.38 2.79 -23.67
C LYS A 271 -8.49 1.27 -23.66
N LEU A 272 -7.46 0.54 -24.10
CA LEU A 272 -7.43 -0.93 -24.07
C LEU A 272 -7.49 -1.45 -22.62
N MET A 273 -6.88 -0.75 -21.70
CA MET A 273 -6.86 -1.07 -20.28
C MET A 273 -8.12 -0.62 -19.53
N ASN A 274 -9.13 -0.14 -20.24
CA ASN A 274 -10.38 0.39 -19.66
C ASN A 274 -10.12 1.49 -18.62
N ARG A 275 -9.13 2.35 -18.90
CA ARG A 275 -8.83 3.52 -18.06
C ARG A 275 -9.40 4.77 -18.69
N ARG A 276 -9.93 5.65 -17.84
CA ARG A 276 -10.50 6.94 -18.28
C ARG A 276 -9.39 7.97 -18.45
N GLY A 277 -9.57 8.90 -19.39
CA GLY A 277 -8.58 9.90 -19.74
C GLY A 277 -7.61 9.43 -20.83
N ASP A 278 -6.69 10.31 -21.20
CA ASP A 278 -5.62 10.13 -22.19
C ASP A 278 -4.37 10.89 -21.77
N GLY A 279 -3.30 10.86 -22.59
CA GLY A 279 -2.03 11.52 -22.28
C GLY A 279 -2.17 13.04 -22.10
N GLU A 280 -2.96 13.70 -22.91
CA GLU A 280 -3.19 15.15 -22.80
C GLU A 280 -3.97 15.51 -21.52
N PHE A 281 -4.95 14.68 -21.15
CA PHE A 281 -5.65 14.81 -19.88
C PHE A 281 -4.68 14.69 -18.70
N LEU A 282 -3.77 13.71 -18.72
CA LEU A 282 -2.78 13.51 -17.65
C LEU A 282 -1.83 14.69 -17.52
N LYS A 283 -1.30 15.21 -18.65
CA LYS A 283 -0.47 16.43 -18.66
C LYS A 283 -1.20 17.64 -18.07
N ALA A 284 -2.44 17.85 -18.51
CA ALA A 284 -3.29 18.93 -18.01
C ALA A 284 -3.57 18.77 -16.49
N LEU A 285 -3.81 17.54 -16.02
CA LEU A 285 -4.02 17.25 -14.62
C LEU A 285 -2.77 17.58 -13.80
N PHE A 286 -1.59 17.12 -14.20
CA PHE A 286 -0.35 17.36 -13.48
C PHE A 286 -0.01 18.85 -13.44
N ALA A 287 -0.21 19.58 -14.55
CA ALA A 287 -0.04 21.03 -14.56
C ALA A 287 -0.99 21.72 -13.56
N ARG A 288 -2.28 21.30 -13.51
CA ARG A 288 -3.27 21.82 -12.56
C ARG A 288 -2.89 21.50 -11.10
N LEU A 289 -2.45 20.29 -10.83
CA LEU A 289 -2.01 19.86 -9.51
C LEU A 289 -0.81 20.68 -9.01
N ARG A 290 0.24 20.82 -9.84
CA ARG A 290 1.44 21.59 -9.49
C ARG A 290 1.14 23.08 -9.30
N ALA A 291 0.22 23.65 -10.11
CA ALA A 291 -0.22 25.03 -9.94
C ALA A 291 -1.05 25.24 -8.66
N GLY A 292 -1.89 24.25 -8.31
CA GLY A 292 -2.78 24.33 -7.14
C GLY A 292 -2.14 23.94 -5.81
N ILE A 293 -1.11 23.09 -5.82
CA ILE A 293 -0.44 22.57 -4.62
C ILE A 293 1.07 22.83 -4.71
N PRO A 294 1.56 23.95 -4.21
CA PRO A 294 2.99 24.28 -4.26
C PRO A 294 3.83 23.20 -3.53
N GLY A 295 4.90 22.75 -4.18
CA GLY A 295 5.81 21.76 -3.63
C GLY A 295 5.29 20.32 -3.68
N LEU A 296 4.22 20.06 -4.44
CA LEU A 296 3.66 18.73 -4.59
C LEU A 296 4.68 17.75 -5.18
N VAL A 297 4.78 16.60 -4.54
CA VAL A 297 5.46 15.39 -5.03
C VAL A 297 4.41 14.46 -5.62
N ILE A 298 4.57 14.09 -6.88
CA ILE A 298 3.68 13.16 -7.56
C ILE A 298 4.39 11.81 -7.64
N ARG A 299 3.74 10.80 -7.03
CA ARG A 299 4.09 9.40 -7.20
C ARG A 299 3.14 8.74 -8.20
N THR A 300 3.68 7.86 -9.01
CA THR A 300 2.87 7.03 -9.90
C THR A 300 3.41 5.62 -10.02
N SER A 301 2.56 4.71 -10.48
CA SER A 301 2.95 3.38 -10.91
C SER A 301 2.72 3.24 -12.41
N LEU A 302 3.66 2.62 -13.10
CA LEU A 302 3.61 2.34 -14.53
C LEU A 302 3.68 0.83 -14.77
N ILE A 303 3.03 0.37 -15.82
CA ILE A 303 3.10 -1.02 -16.27
C ILE A 303 3.62 -1.01 -17.71
N THR A 304 4.73 -1.67 -17.94
CA THR A 304 5.35 -1.84 -19.26
C THR A 304 4.95 -3.17 -19.87
N GLY A 305 4.88 -3.23 -21.20
CA GLY A 305 4.48 -4.46 -21.92
C GLY A 305 2.98 -4.74 -21.88
N LEU A 306 2.15 -3.76 -21.57
CA LEU A 306 0.69 -3.89 -21.63
C LEU A 306 0.22 -4.28 -23.03
N PRO A 307 -0.93 -4.99 -23.18
CA PRO A 307 -1.51 -5.30 -24.48
C PRO A 307 -1.60 -4.08 -25.37
N GLY A 308 -1.08 -4.23 -26.61
CA GLY A 308 -1.05 -3.18 -27.61
C GLY A 308 0.13 -2.20 -27.51
N GLU A 309 1.03 -2.35 -26.52
CA GLU A 309 2.26 -1.56 -26.38
C GLU A 309 3.33 -2.05 -27.36
N GLY A 310 3.52 -1.30 -28.46
CA GLY A 310 4.65 -1.46 -29.39
C GLY A 310 5.81 -0.53 -29.01
N GLU A 311 6.78 -0.39 -29.94
CA GLU A 311 7.94 0.50 -29.75
C GLU A 311 7.54 1.97 -29.70
N GLU A 312 6.50 2.37 -30.49
CA GLU A 312 6.04 3.76 -30.53
C GLU A 312 5.37 4.16 -29.22
N GLU A 313 4.49 3.31 -28.68
CA GLU A 313 3.78 3.55 -27.43
C GLU A 313 4.75 3.56 -26.23
N PHE A 314 5.77 2.70 -26.25
CA PHE A 314 6.81 2.70 -25.22
C PHE A 314 7.72 3.94 -25.31
N ALA A 315 8.09 4.37 -26.52
CA ALA A 315 8.85 5.61 -26.71
C ALA A 315 8.06 6.82 -26.19
N GLU A 316 6.75 6.90 -26.47
CA GLU A 316 5.86 7.95 -25.94
C GLU A 316 5.85 7.96 -24.40
N LEU A 317 5.85 6.78 -23.75
CA LEU A 317 5.92 6.68 -22.29
C LEU A 317 7.24 7.25 -21.75
N CYS A 318 8.36 6.92 -22.39
CA CYS A 318 9.67 7.45 -22.00
C CYS A 318 9.76 8.97 -22.17
N ASP A 319 9.20 9.49 -23.27
CA ASP A 319 9.17 10.95 -23.54
C ASP A 319 8.26 11.68 -22.55
N PHE A 320 7.10 11.10 -22.22
CA PHE A 320 6.19 11.62 -21.20
C PHE A 320 6.91 11.75 -19.84
N LEU A 321 7.69 10.74 -19.41
CA LEU A 321 8.45 10.81 -18.17
C LEU A 321 9.51 11.92 -18.18
N ARG A 322 10.22 12.10 -19.30
CA ARG A 322 11.22 13.17 -19.44
C ARG A 322 10.59 14.57 -19.38
N GLU A 323 9.38 14.71 -19.97
CA GLU A 323 8.63 15.97 -19.98
C GLU A 323 8.02 16.29 -18.61
N GLU A 324 7.28 15.34 -18.05
CA GLU A 324 6.53 15.55 -16.80
C GLU A 324 7.39 15.49 -15.55
N ARG A 325 8.55 14.79 -15.59
CA ARG A 325 9.52 14.71 -14.49
C ARG A 325 8.86 14.39 -13.16
N LEU A 326 8.07 13.30 -13.13
CA LEU A 326 7.40 12.85 -11.91
C LEU A 326 8.42 12.44 -10.87
N GLU A 327 8.26 12.90 -9.64
CA GLU A 327 9.27 12.80 -8.60
C GLU A 327 9.47 11.36 -8.09
N ARG A 328 8.41 10.55 -8.11
CA ARG A 328 8.45 9.14 -7.68
C ARG A 328 7.70 8.27 -8.68
N VAL A 329 8.36 7.29 -9.27
CA VAL A 329 7.75 6.33 -10.21
C VAL A 329 8.20 4.93 -9.88
N GLY A 330 7.23 4.02 -9.74
CA GLY A 330 7.50 2.58 -9.73
C GLY A 330 7.12 1.97 -11.07
N ALA A 331 8.00 1.19 -11.69
CA ALA A 331 7.76 0.48 -12.94
C ALA A 331 7.58 -1.02 -12.72
N PHE A 332 6.60 -1.60 -13.36
CA PHE A 332 6.28 -3.03 -13.27
C PHE A 332 6.12 -3.62 -14.67
N ALA A 333 6.72 -4.79 -14.91
CA ALA A 333 6.41 -5.55 -16.11
C ALA A 333 4.97 -6.08 -16.04
N PHE A 334 4.26 -6.06 -17.15
CA PHE A 334 2.90 -6.61 -17.23
C PHE A 334 2.90 -8.10 -16.88
N SER A 335 2.07 -8.47 -15.92
CA SER A 335 1.77 -9.86 -15.56
C SER A 335 0.36 -10.19 -16.07
N PRO A 336 0.22 -11.15 -17.00
CA PRO A 336 -1.08 -11.54 -17.55
C PRO A 336 -1.85 -12.37 -16.51
N GLU A 337 -2.61 -11.69 -15.66
CA GLU A 337 -3.32 -12.32 -14.56
C GLU A 337 -4.55 -13.09 -15.03
N GLU A 338 -4.59 -14.38 -14.71
CA GLU A 338 -5.70 -15.27 -15.08
C GLU A 338 -7.06 -14.70 -14.66
N GLY A 339 -8.05 -14.81 -15.55
CA GLY A 339 -9.39 -14.27 -15.34
C GLY A 339 -9.56 -12.80 -15.71
N THR A 340 -8.48 -12.09 -16.11
CA THR A 340 -8.57 -10.70 -16.57
C THR A 340 -8.75 -10.61 -18.09
N PRO A 341 -9.44 -9.57 -18.60
CA PRO A 341 -9.51 -9.33 -20.03
C PRO A 341 -8.15 -9.16 -20.71
N ALA A 342 -7.22 -8.46 -20.07
CA ALA A 342 -5.88 -8.18 -20.60
C ALA A 342 -5.05 -9.45 -20.82
N ALA A 343 -5.22 -10.48 -19.98
CA ALA A 343 -4.54 -11.75 -20.15
C ALA A 343 -4.93 -12.51 -21.44
N GLN A 344 -6.08 -12.17 -22.05
CA GLN A 344 -6.56 -12.74 -23.30
C GLN A 344 -6.13 -11.94 -24.55
N MET A 345 -5.51 -10.76 -24.35
CA MET A 345 -5.07 -9.89 -25.42
C MET A 345 -3.63 -10.22 -25.82
N GLU A 346 -3.28 -9.90 -27.08
CA GLU A 346 -1.90 -10.01 -27.55
C GLU A 346 -1.03 -8.95 -26.85
N HIS A 347 0.10 -9.37 -26.29
CA HIS A 347 1.07 -8.52 -25.60
C HIS A 347 2.50 -8.96 -25.94
N VAL A 348 3.48 -8.13 -25.65
CA VAL A 348 4.90 -8.49 -25.80
C VAL A 348 5.28 -9.60 -24.83
N ASP A 349 6.39 -10.31 -25.14
CA ASP A 349 6.92 -11.32 -24.23
C ASP A 349 7.41 -10.69 -22.90
N THR A 350 7.46 -11.53 -21.87
CA THR A 350 7.83 -11.10 -20.51
C THR A 350 9.22 -10.47 -20.45
N ASP A 351 10.20 -10.99 -21.22
CA ASP A 351 11.56 -10.44 -21.22
C ASP A 351 11.59 -9.02 -21.78
N THR A 352 10.79 -8.76 -22.82
CA THR A 352 10.63 -7.40 -23.36
C THR A 352 9.95 -6.48 -22.36
N ALA A 353 8.90 -6.93 -21.68
CA ALA A 353 8.21 -6.13 -20.65
C ALA A 353 9.16 -5.79 -19.49
N VAL A 354 9.95 -6.75 -19.01
CA VAL A 354 10.95 -6.55 -17.93
C VAL A 354 12.02 -5.54 -18.37
N LYS A 355 12.61 -5.69 -19.57
CA LYS A 355 13.60 -4.73 -20.08
C LYS A 355 13.06 -3.32 -20.20
N ARG A 356 11.78 -3.17 -20.58
CA ARG A 356 11.13 -1.86 -20.63
C ARG A 356 10.94 -1.27 -19.23
N ALA A 357 10.60 -2.09 -18.22
CA ALA A 357 10.53 -1.64 -16.83
C ALA A 357 11.90 -1.14 -16.34
N GLU A 358 12.98 -1.90 -16.61
CA GLU A 358 14.36 -1.49 -16.29
C GLU A 358 14.74 -0.15 -16.94
N ILE A 359 14.34 0.08 -18.21
CA ILE A 359 14.57 1.37 -18.90
C ILE A 359 13.82 2.50 -18.19
N VAL A 360 12.57 2.28 -17.79
CA VAL A 360 11.79 3.27 -17.03
C VAL A 360 12.44 3.56 -15.69
N GLU A 361 12.92 2.56 -14.97
CA GLU A 361 13.64 2.72 -13.70
C GLU A 361 14.93 3.53 -13.86
N MET A 362 15.70 3.27 -14.92
CA MET A 362 16.91 4.06 -15.23
C MET A 362 16.56 5.54 -15.49
N LEU A 363 15.52 5.81 -16.29
CA LEU A 363 15.05 7.19 -16.53
C LEU A 363 14.56 7.85 -15.24
N GLN A 364 13.89 7.10 -14.39
CA GLN A 364 13.39 7.60 -13.12
C GLN A 364 14.53 7.91 -12.15
N SER A 365 15.59 7.09 -12.14
CA SER A 365 16.78 7.38 -11.33
C SER A 365 17.40 8.75 -11.70
N GLU A 366 17.54 9.06 -12.99
CA GLU A 366 18.02 10.37 -13.44
C GLU A 366 17.13 11.54 -12.99
N ILE A 367 15.80 11.35 -13.04
CA ILE A 367 14.82 12.37 -12.62
C ILE A 367 14.90 12.57 -11.11
N MET A 368 14.97 11.48 -10.35
CA MET A 368 15.06 11.49 -8.89
C MET A 368 16.37 12.11 -8.41
N ASP A 369 17.50 11.81 -9.05
CA ASP A 369 18.79 12.41 -8.73
C ASP A 369 18.76 13.92 -8.93
N ALA A 370 18.15 14.39 -10.02
CA ALA A 370 17.99 15.82 -10.27
C ALA A 370 17.06 16.47 -9.22
N TYR A 371 15.97 15.81 -8.83
CA TYR A 371 15.07 16.26 -7.78
C TYR A 371 15.77 16.33 -6.41
N ASN A 372 16.54 15.30 -6.05
CA ASN A 372 17.28 15.23 -4.80
C ASN A 372 18.41 16.27 -4.75
N ALA A 373 19.11 16.52 -5.86
CA ALA A 373 20.13 17.56 -5.95
C ALA A 373 19.59 18.96 -5.62
N GLU A 374 18.32 19.24 -5.89
CA GLU A 374 17.68 20.50 -5.51
C GLU A 374 17.48 20.66 -3.99
N LYS A 375 17.62 19.58 -3.22
CA LYS A 375 17.48 19.58 -1.75
C LYS A 375 18.80 19.88 -1.05
N LEU A 376 19.93 19.76 -1.73
CA LEU A 376 21.23 20.03 -1.15
C LEU A 376 21.31 21.43 -0.56
N GLY A 377 21.77 21.51 0.68
CA GLY A 377 21.85 22.75 1.45
C GLY A 377 20.54 23.23 2.04
N LYS A 378 19.38 22.58 1.80
CA LYS A 378 18.12 22.90 2.44
C LYS A 378 17.99 22.19 3.79
N THR A 379 17.24 22.79 4.71
CA THR A 379 16.83 22.16 5.95
C THR A 379 15.42 21.60 5.73
N MET A 380 15.22 20.35 6.07
CA MET A 380 13.95 19.63 5.88
C MET A 380 13.51 18.99 7.19
N GLU A 381 12.21 18.95 7.42
CA GLU A 381 11.62 18.17 8.50
C GLU A 381 11.63 16.68 8.12
N VAL A 382 12.12 15.84 9.03
CA VAL A 382 12.28 14.40 8.84
C VAL A 382 11.63 13.66 10.01
N LEU A 383 10.75 12.71 9.70
CA LEU A 383 10.25 11.73 10.67
C LEU A 383 11.26 10.60 10.78
N VAL A 384 11.81 10.38 11.97
CA VAL A 384 12.78 9.31 12.23
C VAL A 384 12.06 7.97 12.24
N ASP A 385 12.44 7.06 11.34
CA ASP A 385 11.83 5.74 11.22
C ASP A 385 12.60 4.66 12.00
N GLY A 386 13.88 4.87 12.25
CA GLY A 386 14.67 3.88 13.00
C GLY A 386 16.18 4.14 12.99
N TYR A 387 16.89 3.14 13.45
CA TYR A 387 18.36 3.09 13.48
C TYR A 387 18.84 1.83 12.77
N ASP A 388 19.78 1.98 11.86
CA ASP A 388 20.41 0.87 11.17
C ASP A 388 21.70 0.48 11.87
N GLU A 389 21.73 -0.72 12.44
CA GLU A 389 22.90 -1.23 13.19
C GLU A 389 24.14 -1.46 12.30
N GLU A 390 23.92 -1.75 11.00
CA GLU A 390 25.01 -2.06 10.07
C GLU A 390 25.77 -0.79 9.68
N SER A 391 25.06 0.26 9.31
CA SER A 391 25.66 1.57 8.97
C SER A 391 25.98 2.41 10.21
N GLY A 392 25.33 2.14 11.34
CA GLY A 392 25.45 2.93 12.56
C GLY A 392 24.79 4.30 12.45
N GLN A 393 23.78 4.45 11.62
CA GLN A 393 23.09 5.72 11.35
C GLN A 393 21.58 5.61 11.64
N PHE A 394 21.00 6.74 12.04
CA PHE A 394 19.55 6.89 12.01
C PHE A 394 19.08 7.08 10.58
N TYR A 395 17.84 6.67 10.32
CA TYR A 395 17.17 6.94 9.05
C TYR A 395 15.73 7.38 9.29
N GLY A 396 15.19 8.10 8.31
CA GLY A 396 13.82 8.59 8.38
C GLY A 396 13.32 9.01 7.01
N ARG A 397 12.21 9.72 6.98
CA ARG A 397 11.56 10.18 5.74
C ARG A 397 11.18 11.64 5.83
N THR A 398 11.22 12.31 4.67
CA THR A 398 10.56 13.61 4.51
C THR A 398 9.08 13.41 4.14
N PHE A 399 8.34 14.52 4.05
CA PHE A 399 6.99 14.50 3.49
C PHE A 399 6.93 13.93 2.06
N ALA A 400 8.04 13.95 1.33
CA ALA A 400 8.16 13.52 -0.06
C ALA A 400 8.31 12.00 -0.23
N ASP A 401 8.37 11.26 0.88
CA ASP A 401 8.68 9.85 0.87
C ASP A 401 7.67 9.06 1.68
N SER A 402 7.10 8.02 1.09
CA SER A 402 6.18 7.09 1.75
C SER A 402 6.97 5.92 2.34
N PRO A 403 6.57 5.38 3.51
CA PRO A 403 7.28 4.26 4.11
C PRO A 403 7.32 3.04 3.17
N ASP A 404 8.45 2.36 3.16
CA ASP A 404 8.73 1.09 2.49
C ASP A 404 8.73 1.11 0.95
N ILE A 405 8.37 2.23 0.31
CA ILE A 405 8.25 2.32 -1.16
C ILE A 405 9.04 3.45 -1.81
N ASP A 406 9.45 4.47 -1.06
CA ASP A 406 10.25 5.60 -1.56
C ASP A 406 11.61 5.64 -0.86
N GLY A 407 12.40 6.70 -1.13
CA GLY A 407 13.73 6.89 -0.56
C GLY A 407 13.72 7.23 0.95
N ARG A 408 14.92 7.28 1.51
CA ARG A 408 15.18 7.60 2.92
C ARG A 408 16.03 8.84 3.06
N VAL A 409 16.08 9.34 4.28
CA VAL A 409 17.07 10.33 4.73
C VAL A 409 17.96 9.65 5.76
N TRP A 410 19.24 9.52 5.47
CA TRP A 410 20.25 9.07 6.41
C TRP A 410 20.66 10.24 7.29
N ILE A 411 20.60 10.06 8.61
CA ILE A 411 20.67 11.15 9.58
C ILE A 411 21.87 10.98 10.49
N ALA A 412 22.80 11.94 10.41
CA ALA A 412 23.84 12.09 11.43
C ALA A 412 23.33 12.99 12.56
N SER A 413 23.52 12.58 13.81
CA SER A 413 23.14 13.38 14.99
C SER A 413 24.16 13.22 16.11
N ASP A 414 24.56 14.33 16.72
CA ASP A 414 25.38 14.35 17.92
C ASP A 414 24.52 14.15 19.20
N GLU A 415 23.20 14.38 19.09
CA GLU A 415 22.23 14.19 20.17
C GLU A 415 21.39 12.91 19.97
N PRO A 416 20.89 12.30 21.04
CA PRO A 416 19.99 11.16 20.92
C PRO A 416 18.71 11.55 20.18
N VAL A 417 18.39 10.87 19.09
CA VAL A 417 17.10 10.92 18.41
C VAL A 417 16.40 9.58 18.58
N HIS A 418 15.08 9.58 18.54
CA HIS A 418 14.29 8.37 18.75
C HIS A 418 13.34 8.15 17.58
N GLU A 419 12.98 6.90 17.36
CA GLU A 419 11.95 6.52 16.42
C GLU A 419 10.64 7.29 16.70
N GLY A 420 10.06 7.89 15.67
CA GLY A 420 8.87 8.73 15.80
C GLY A 420 9.15 10.21 16.10
N ASP A 421 10.40 10.61 16.31
CA ASP A 421 10.73 12.04 16.46
C ASP A 421 10.68 12.75 15.11
N PHE A 422 10.21 14.01 15.12
CA PHE A 422 10.39 14.93 14.01
C PHE A 422 11.63 15.78 14.28
N VAL A 423 12.57 15.75 13.36
CA VAL A 423 13.84 16.50 13.47
C VAL A 423 14.08 17.35 12.23
N MET A 424 14.74 18.49 12.41
CA MET A 424 15.17 19.33 11.29
C MET A 424 16.54 18.85 10.82
N VAL A 425 16.63 18.40 9.56
CA VAL A 425 17.86 17.87 8.96
C VAL A 425 18.36 18.79 7.86
N LYS A 426 19.60 19.22 7.97
CA LYS A 426 20.32 19.92 6.91
C LYS A 426 20.83 18.90 5.91
N ILE A 427 20.30 18.91 4.70
CA ILE A 427 20.71 18.00 3.64
C ILE A 427 22.07 18.41 3.07
N ASP A 428 23.03 17.52 3.12
CA ASP A 428 24.40 17.77 2.65
C ASP A 428 24.88 16.77 1.59
N GLY A 429 24.08 15.70 1.33
CA GLY A 429 24.40 14.70 0.33
C GLY A 429 23.17 13.96 -0.21
N CYS A 430 23.39 13.24 -1.31
CA CYS A 430 22.45 12.23 -1.83
C CYS A 430 23.26 11.05 -2.40
N THR A 431 22.76 9.83 -2.20
CA THR A 431 23.38 8.59 -2.65
C THR A 431 22.31 7.56 -2.98
N ASP A 432 22.39 6.98 -4.16
CA ASP A 432 21.49 5.90 -4.60
C ASP A 432 19.98 6.19 -4.41
N GLY A 433 19.59 7.45 -4.66
CA GLY A 433 18.20 7.90 -4.50
C GLY A 433 17.83 8.36 -3.10
N ASP A 434 18.65 8.07 -2.08
CA ASP A 434 18.46 8.53 -0.70
C ASP A 434 19.11 9.90 -0.46
N LEU A 435 18.58 10.64 0.51
CA LEU A 435 19.18 11.87 1.02
C LEU A 435 20.07 11.56 2.23
N CYS A 436 21.08 12.41 2.45
CA CYS A 436 21.92 12.36 3.65
C CYS A 436 21.98 13.75 4.27
N GLY A 437 22.10 13.81 5.60
CA GLY A 437 22.22 15.08 6.29
C GLY A 437 22.45 14.92 7.80
N TYR A 438 22.46 16.03 8.48
CA TYR A 438 22.66 16.09 9.93
C TYR A 438 21.60 16.95 10.61
N VAL A 439 21.28 16.59 11.84
CA VAL A 439 20.29 17.34 12.68
C VAL A 439 20.83 18.74 12.94
N VAL A 440 19.94 19.72 12.81
CA VAL A 440 20.20 21.13 13.18
C VAL A 440 19.14 21.57 14.18
N GLU A 441 19.55 22.43 15.13
CA GLU A 441 18.58 23.08 16.02
C GLU A 441 17.66 23.99 15.19
N GLU A 442 16.37 24.05 15.54
CA GLU A 442 15.48 25.07 14.98
C GLU A 442 16.06 26.45 15.34
N GLU A 443 16.34 27.27 14.33
CA GLU A 443 16.63 28.69 14.57
C GLU A 443 15.34 29.32 15.14
N ALA A 444 15.39 29.73 16.41
CA ALA A 444 14.29 30.27 17.19
C ALA A 444 13.72 31.59 16.63
#